data_17231d52bdf59fd89de0eab62dd2f993
#
_entry.id   17231d52bdf59fd89de0eab62dd2f993
#
_cell.length_a   1.000
_cell.length_b   1.000
_cell.length_c   1.000
_cell.angle_alpha   90.00
_cell.angle_beta   90.00
_cell.angle_gamma   90.00
#
_symmetry.space_group_name_H-M   'P 1'
#
loop_
_entity.id
_entity.type
_entity.pdbx_description
1 polymer ?
#
loop_
_entity_poly.entity_id
_entity_poly.type
_entity_poly.pdbx_seq_one_letter_code
_entity_poly.pdbx_strand_id
1 'polypeptide(L)'
;VGGAFSVCRHDGGSLVYNQLVDFLLRNGLLVAGSYPLPIVRAWHSPDYEDDEYGMKGIRAMVGRMTDALVRLEGTEPSMDM
;
A
#
# COMPACT_ATOMS: atom_id res chain seq x y z
N VAL A 1 -10.20 -4.96 -1.54
CA VAL A 1 -9.27 -3.83 -1.44
C VAL A 1 -7.89 -4.36 -1.08
N GLY A 2 -6.91 -3.85 -1.74
CA GLY A 2 -5.54 -4.23 -1.47
C GLY A 2 -4.60 -3.05 -1.47
N GLY A 3 -3.43 -3.26 -0.93
CA GLY A 3 -2.37 -2.28 -0.95
C GLY A 3 -1.03 -2.99 -0.94
N ALA A 4 0.01 -2.26 -1.31
CA ALA A 4 1.35 -2.79 -1.36
C ALA A 4 2.32 -1.79 -0.76
N PHE A 5 3.40 -2.31 -0.21
CA PHE A 5 4.50 -1.47 0.23
C PHE A 5 5.80 -2.21 -0.04
N SER A 6 6.90 -1.49 -0.06
CA SER A 6 8.20 -2.11 -0.26
C SER A 6 9.22 -1.49 0.68
N VAL A 7 10.24 -2.27 0.98
CA VAL A 7 11.37 -1.83 1.80
C VAL A 7 12.62 -2.05 0.95
N CYS A 8 13.46 -1.05 0.87
CA CYS A 8 14.69 -1.16 0.09
C CYS A 8 15.84 -0.53 0.85
N ARG A 9 17.04 -0.91 0.46
CA ARG A 9 18.24 -0.36 1.08
C ARG A 9 18.64 0.95 0.42
N HIS A 10 18.63 0.98 -0.92
CA HIS A 10 18.99 2.16 -1.71
C HIS A 10 17.91 2.47 -2.72
N ASP A 11 17.90 1.70 -3.81
CA ASP A 11 17.04 1.89 -4.96
C ASP A 11 16.23 0.64 -5.22
N GLY A 12 15.35 0.72 -6.18
CA GLY A 12 14.57 -0.44 -6.62
C GLY A 12 13.23 -0.60 -5.90
N GLY A 13 13.00 0.18 -4.83
CA GLY A 13 11.73 0.10 -4.11
C GLY A 13 10.55 0.43 -4.99
N SER A 14 10.70 1.41 -5.89
CA SER A 14 9.63 1.80 -6.81
C SER A 14 9.30 0.69 -7.78
N LEU A 15 10.33 0.00 -8.29
CA LEU A 15 10.12 -1.10 -9.22
C LEU A 15 9.37 -2.25 -8.54
N VAL A 16 9.78 -2.61 -7.35
CA VAL A 16 9.10 -3.66 -6.58
C VAL A 16 7.67 -3.24 -6.28
N TYR A 17 7.47 -2.01 -5.85
CA TYR A 17 6.15 -1.49 -5.55
C TYR A 17 5.24 -1.57 -6.78
N ASN A 18 5.75 -1.15 -7.94
CA ASN A 18 4.96 -1.16 -9.16
C ASN A 18 4.61 -2.58 -9.59
N GLN A 19 5.51 -3.53 -9.39
CA GLN A 19 5.23 -4.93 -9.70
C GLN A 19 4.15 -5.50 -8.78
N LEU A 20 4.19 -5.15 -7.51
CA LEU A 20 3.16 -5.60 -6.55
C LEU A 20 1.80 -5.00 -6.90
N VAL A 21 1.76 -3.73 -7.25
CA VAL A 21 0.51 -3.08 -7.63
C VAL A 21 -0.05 -3.72 -8.89
N ASP A 22 0.80 -3.99 -9.88
CA ASP A 22 0.37 -4.65 -11.11
C ASP A 22 -0.24 -6.02 -10.80
N PHE A 23 0.38 -6.77 -9.91
CA PHE A 23 -0.13 -8.06 -9.50
C PHE A 23 -1.53 -7.93 -8.87
N LEU A 24 -1.69 -6.95 -7.97
CA LEU A 24 -2.98 -6.73 -7.32
C LEU A 24 -4.05 -6.34 -8.33
N LEU A 25 -3.71 -5.46 -9.28
CA LEU A 25 -4.66 -5.03 -10.30
C LEU A 25 -5.08 -6.19 -11.19
N ARG A 26 -4.14 -7.06 -11.56
CA ARG A 26 -4.45 -8.22 -12.41
C ARG A 26 -5.34 -9.22 -11.70
N ASN A 27 -5.37 -9.19 -10.39
CA ASN A 27 -6.24 -10.05 -9.60
C ASN A 27 -7.57 -9.38 -9.24
N GLY A 28 -7.85 -8.25 -9.85
CA GLY A 28 -9.15 -7.61 -9.70
C GLY A 28 -9.35 -6.86 -8.40
N LEU A 29 -8.28 -6.52 -7.71
CA LEU A 29 -8.38 -5.82 -6.43
C LEU A 29 -8.49 -4.32 -6.65
N LEU A 30 -9.24 -3.67 -5.77
CA LEU A 30 -9.20 -2.22 -5.66
C LEU A 30 -7.95 -1.86 -4.85
N VAL A 31 -7.04 -1.15 -5.47
CA VAL A 31 -5.74 -0.85 -4.85
C VAL A 31 -5.77 0.53 -4.23
N ALA A 32 -5.40 0.61 -2.95
CA ALA A 32 -5.27 1.87 -2.25
C ALA A 32 -3.91 2.47 -2.54
N GLY A 33 -3.92 3.73 -2.94
CA GLY A 33 -2.68 4.47 -3.16
C GLY A 33 -2.40 5.44 -2.03
N SER A 34 -1.26 6.06 -2.08
CA SER A 34 -0.89 7.08 -1.11
C SER A 34 0.15 8.02 -1.69
N TYR A 35 0.28 9.17 -1.05
CA TYR A 35 1.38 10.07 -1.29
C TYR A 35 1.85 10.58 0.07
N PRO A 36 3.08 10.36 0.43
CA PRO A 36 4.13 9.71 -0.40
C PRO A 36 3.86 8.24 -0.64
N LEU A 37 4.54 7.67 -1.61
CA LEU A 37 4.41 6.24 -1.90
C LEU A 37 4.85 5.41 -0.69
N PRO A 38 4.25 4.25 -0.47
CA PRO A 38 4.59 3.43 0.70
C PRO A 38 5.87 2.62 0.47
N ILE A 39 6.96 3.32 0.32
CA ILE A 39 8.28 2.75 0.08
C ILE A 39 9.20 3.20 1.20
N VAL A 40 9.71 2.25 1.97
CA VAL A 40 10.57 2.52 3.11
C VAL A 40 12.01 2.14 2.78
N ARG A 41 12.94 2.98 3.17
CA ARG A 41 14.37 2.73 2.99
C ARG A 41 14.99 2.40 4.33
N ALA A 42 15.68 1.25 4.39
CA ALA A 42 16.31 0.80 5.62
C ALA A 42 17.57 0.00 5.29
N TRP A 43 18.66 0.26 6.02
CA TRP A 43 19.89 -0.50 5.90
C TRP A 43 19.83 -1.80 6.69
N HIS A 44 19.24 -1.73 7.88
CA HIS A 44 19.09 -2.85 8.80
C HIS A 44 17.65 -2.89 9.28
N SER A 45 17.27 -4.04 9.79
CA SER A 45 15.89 -4.31 10.15
C SER A 45 15.19 -3.21 10.95
N PRO A 46 15.78 -2.65 12.01
CA PRO A 46 15.09 -1.59 12.76
C PRO A 46 15.13 -0.21 12.10
N ASP A 47 15.91 -0.05 11.03
CA ASP A 47 16.10 1.28 10.43
C ASP A 47 14.85 1.80 9.73
N TYR A 48 13.87 0.94 9.47
CA TYR A 48 12.64 1.37 8.81
C TYR A 48 11.93 2.47 9.62
N GLU A 49 12.09 2.46 10.93
CA GLU A 49 11.47 3.46 11.81
C GLU A 49 12.06 4.85 11.59
N ASP A 50 13.29 4.94 11.08
CA ASP A 50 13.95 6.21 10.83
C ASP A 50 13.50 6.85 9.52
N ASP A 51 12.86 6.10 8.64
CA ASP A 51 12.33 6.65 7.39
C ASP A 51 10.90 7.12 7.59
N GLU A 52 10.75 8.29 8.19
CA GLU A 52 9.42 8.84 8.46
C GLU A 52 8.63 9.12 7.21
N TYR A 53 9.30 9.49 6.11
CA TYR A 53 8.62 9.77 4.85
C TYR A 53 7.99 8.50 4.27
N GLY A 54 8.76 7.41 4.26
CA GLY A 54 8.25 6.12 3.80
C GLY A 54 7.17 5.57 4.73
N MET A 55 7.36 5.70 6.03
CA MET A 55 6.37 5.24 7.00
C MET A 55 5.09 6.05 6.91
N LYS A 56 5.21 7.35 6.62
CA LYS A 56 4.04 8.19 6.38
C LYS A 56 3.24 7.66 5.18
N GLY A 57 3.94 7.22 4.14
CA GLY A 57 3.28 6.61 2.97
C GLY A 57 2.52 5.35 3.33
N ILE A 58 3.13 4.48 4.14
CA ILE A 58 2.48 3.26 4.58
C ILE A 58 1.24 3.58 5.41
N ARG A 59 1.35 4.50 6.36
CA ARG A 59 0.22 4.89 7.19
C ARG A 59 -0.91 5.49 6.36
N ALA A 60 -0.57 6.32 5.37
CA ALA A 60 -1.57 6.92 4.49
C ALA A 60 -2.27 5.86 3.65
N MET A 61 -1.54 4.88 3.15
CA MET A 61 -2.11 3.79 2.38
C MET A 61 -3.08 2.96 3.23
N VAL A 62 -2.65 2.60 4.44
CA VAL A 62 -3.49 1.82 5.35
C VAL A 62 -4.76 2.60 5.71
N GLY A 63 -4.62 3.90 5.93
CA GLY A 63 -5.78 4.75 6.21
C GLY A 63 -6.77 4.76 5.05
N ARG A 64 -6.28 4.83 3.82
CA ARG A 64 -7.14 4.80 2.64
C ARG A 64 -7.80 3.44 2.45
N MET A 65 -7.08 2.37 2.75
CA MET A 65 -7.65 1.03 2.70
C MET A 65 -8.79 0.90 3.71
N THR A 66 -8.56 1.37 4.92
CA THR A 66 -9.58 1.32 5.97
C THR A 66 -10.80 2.12 5.57
N ASP A 67 -10.60 3.34 5.05
CA ASP A 67 -11.69 4.19 4.62
C ASP A 67 -12.49 3.54 3.49
N ALA A 68 -11.81 2.94 2.53
CA ALA A 68 -12.46 2.25 1.43
C ALA A 68 -13.29 1.06 1.92
N LEU A 69 -12.75 0.29 2.87
CA LEU A 69 -13.47 -0.85 3.42
C LEU A 69 -14.73 -0.41 4.14
N VAL A 70 -14.64 0.67 4.93
CA VAL A 70 -15.81 1.19 5.64
C VAL A 70 -16.87 1.63 4.65
N ARG A 71 -16.49 2.32 3.59
CA ARG A 71 -17.43 2.79 2.59
C ARG A 71 -18.09 1.64 1.83
N LEU A 72 -17.31 0.61 1.52
CA LEU A 72 -17.83 -0.56 0.83
C LEU A 72 -18.78 -1.36 1.73
N GLU A 73 -18.50 -1.44 3.02
CA GLU A 73 -19.41 -2.09 3.97
C GLU A 73 -20.70 -1.32 4.12
N GLY A 74 -20.67 0.00 3.92
CA GLY A 74 -21.86 0.84 3.98
C GLY A 74 -22.77 0.67 2.78
N THR A 75 -22.31 0.00 1.72
CA THR A 75 -23.12 -0.28 0.56
C THR A 75 -23.59 -1.73 0.63
N GLU A 76 -24.81 -1.96 0.20
CA GLU A 76 -25.33 -3.31 0.14
C GLU A 76 -24.53 -4.10 -0.87
N PRO A 77 -23.76 -5.10 -0.45
CA PRO A 77 -22.94 -5.84 -1.40
C PRO A 77 -23.82 -6.66 -2.32
N SER A 78 -23.56 -6.57 -3.62
CA SER A 78 -24.27 -7.40 -4.59
C SER A 78 -23.73 -8.81 -4.54
N MET A 79 -23.98 -9.47 -3.46
CA MET A 79 -23.47 -10.83 -3.29
C MET A 79 -24.17 -11.82 -4.18
N ASP A 80 -25.20 -11.37 -4.83
CA ASP A 80 -26.02 -12.21 -5.71
C ASP A 80 -25.43 -12.36 -7.11
N MET A 81 -24.32 -11.73 -7.33
CA MET A 81 -23.69 -11.82 -8.64
C MET A 81 -23.08 -13.17 -8.87
#